data_ade76e1041bd449c772b32fa524b9ecd
#
_entry.id   ade76e1041bd449c772b32fa524b9ecd
#
_cell.length_a   1.000
_cell.length_b   1.000
_cell.length_c   1.000
_cell.angle_alpha   90.00
_cell.angle_beta   90.00
_cell.angle_gamma   90.00
#
_symmetry.space_group_name_H-M   'P 1'
#
loop_
_entity.id
_entity.type
_entity.pdbx_description
1 polymer ?
#
loop_
_entity_poly.entity_id
_entity_poly.type
_entity_poly.pdbx_seq_one_letter_code
_entity_poly.pdbx_strand_id
1 'polypeptide(L)'
;LAQLQDYDFLIKHFYTVHSSTTARREEMDAAVLTGMDLSMKKDPSVPQILIYHTHSQESYKNSGSDETVTAVGGYLAKLLTEKGWSVYHDKGVYDLQKGKMDRSKVQPAFRCG
;
A
#
# COMPACT_ATOMS: atom_id res chain seq x y z
N LEU A 1 -9.03 19.34 16.46
CA LEU A 1 -7.72 18.74 16.84
C LEU A 1 -7.71 18.27 18.29
N ALA A 2 -8.15 19.06 19.29
CA ALA A 2 -8.13 18.67 20.70
C ALA A 2 -8.84 17.34 20.99
N GLN A 3 -10.00 17.09 20.37
CA GLN A 3 -10.72 15.82 20.53
C GLN A 3 -9.99 14.63 19.88
N LEU A 4 -9.22 14.84 18.81
CA LEU A 4 -8.44 13.78 18.18
C LEU A 4 -7.20 13.37 18.99
N GLN A 5 -6.76 14.22 19.93
CA GLN A 5 -5.69 13.91 20.86
C GLN A 5 -6.16 13.04 22.04
N ASP A 6 -7.47 12.93 22.26
CA ASP A 6 -8.05 11.98 23.18
C ASP A 6 -8.10 10.59 22.53
N TYR A 7 -7.29 9.68 23.05
CA TYR A 7 -7.20 8.30 22.54
C TYR A 7 -8.54 7.57 22.60
N ASP A 8 -9.27 7.70 23.70
CA ASP A 8 -10.54 6.98 23.89
C ASP A 8 -11.61 7.52 22.94
N PHE A 9 -11.62 8.83 22.72
CA PHE A 9 -12.47 9.46 21.70
C PHE A 9 -12.07 8.98 20.30
N LEU A 10 -10.79 8.97 19.96
CA LEU A 10 -10.27 8.56 18.65
C LEU A 10 -10.69 7.12 18.35
N ILE A 11 -10.39 6.19 19.24
CA ILE A 11 -10.72 4.76 19.05
C ILE A 11 -12.22 4.55 18.93
N LYS A 12 -13.01 5.17 19.81
CA LYS A 12 -14.47 4.96 19.82
C LYS A 12 -15.17 5.49 18.56
N HIS A 13 -14.69 6.58 17.97
CA HIS A 13 -15.41 7.28 16.91
C HIS A 13 -14.87 7.01 15.51
N PHE A 14 -13.60 6.64 15.38
CA PHE A 14 -12.94 6.52 14.08
C PHE A 14 -12.36 5.15 13.76
N TYR A 15 -12.22 4.28 14.75
CA TYR A 15 -11.58 2.97 14.55
C TYR A 15 -12.48 1.82 14.99
N THR A 16 -12.37 0.71 14.29
CA THR A 16 -12.88 -0.59 14.72
C THR A 16 -11.69 -1.50 14.96
N VAL A 17 -11.38 -1.74 16.23
CA VAL A 17 -10.25 -2.59 16.62
C VAL A 17 -10.76 -3.99 16.89
N HIS A 18 -10.27 -4.97 16.12
CA HIS A 18 -10.62 -6.38 16.32
C HIS A 18 -10.03 -6.90 17.63
N SER A 19 -10.75 -7.84 18.30
CA SER A 19 -10.33 -8.37 19.60
C SER A 19 -8.96 -9.07 19.62
N SER A 20 -8.47 -9.52 18.45
CA SER A 20 -7.14 -10.12 18.31
C SER A 20 -6.02 -9.12 17.99
N THR A 21 -6.33 -7.84 17.88
CA THR A 21 -5.38 -6.78 17.57
C THR A 21 -5.41 -5.72 18.66
N THR A 22 -4.36 -4.92 18.71
CA THR A 22 -4.28 -3.77 19.63
C THR A 22 -3.92 -2.52 18.83
N ALA A 23 -4.50 -1.40 19.26
CA ALA A 23 -4.05 -0.06 18.83
C ALA A 23 -3.56 0.64 20.11
N ARG A 24 -2.25 0.66 20.33
CA ARG A 24 -1.67 1.21 21.55
C ARG A 24 -1.73 2.73 21.56
N ARG A 25 -1.83 3.30 22.74
CA ARG A 25 -1.93 4.75 22.93
C ARG A 25 -0.75 5.50 22.30
N GLU A 26 0.44 4.95 22.41
CA GLU A 26 1.68 5.53 21.86
C GLU A 26 1.68 5.53 20.31
N GLU A 27 1.00 4.57 19.71
CA GLU A 27 0.87 4.45 18.24
C GLU A 27 -0.21 5.38 17.68
N MET A 28 -1.15 5.79 18.52
CA MET A 28 -2.32 6.57 18.15
C MET A 28 -2.22 8.03 18.64
N ASP A 29 -1.01 8.55 18.77
CA ASP A 29 -0.78 9.95 19.13
C ASP A 29 -1.06 10.86 17.93
N ALA A 30 -2.25 11.49 17.95
CA ALA A 30 -2.69 12.35 16.87
C ALA A 30 -1.80 13.61 16.70
N ALA A 31 -1.16 14.09 17.77
CA ALA A 31 -0.26 15.23 17.67
C ALA A 31 1.00 14.86 16.89
N VAL A 32 1.57 13.67 17.15
CA VAL A 32 2.71 13.14 16.39
C VAL A 32 2.32 12.86 14.94
N LEU A 33 1.21 12.13 14.71
CA LEU A 33 0.78 11.72 13.37
C LEU A 33 0.44 12.93 12.49
N THR A 34 -0.21 13.96 13.03
CA THR A 34 -0.56 15.18 12.26
C THR A 34 0.59 16.17 12.15
N GLY A 35 1.62 16.04 12.98
CA GLY A 35 2.82 16.87 12.94
C GLY A 35 3.89 16.38 11.94
N MET A 36 3.74 15.16 11.41
CA MET A 36 4.69 14.63 10.43
C MET A 36 4.50 15.29 9.07
N ASP A 37 5.58 15.74 8.46
CA ASP A 37 5.57 16.15 7.06
C ASP A 37 5.58 14.90 6.17
N LEU A 38 4.40 14.54 5.66
CA LEU A 38 4.20 13.42 4.74
C LEU A 38 4.16 13.87 3.28
N SER A 39 4.58 15.11 2.99
CA SER A 39 4.64 15.60 1.62
C SER A 39 5.71 14.85 0.82
N MET A 40 5.35 14.46 -0.39
CA MET A 40 6.28 13.86 -1.32
C MET A 40 6.83 14.94 -2.26
N LYS A 41 8.14 14.92 -2.48
CA LYS A 41 8.78 15.77 -3.48
C LYS A 41 8.92 15.03 -4.80
N LYS A 42 8.59 15.68 -5.90
CA LYS A 42 8.79 15.11 -7.24
C LYS A 42 10.28 15.14 -7.56
N ASP A 43 10.89 13.97 -7.63
CA ASP A 43 12.28 13.80 -8.01
C ASP A 43 12.38 12.69 -9.07
N PRO A 44 12.72 13.01 -10.33
CA PRO A 44 12.82 12.01 -11.38
C PRO A 44 13.99 11.05 -11.21
N SER A 45 14.97 11.38 -10.36
CA SER A 45 16.16 10.55 -10.14
C SER A 45 15.93 9.40 -9.16
N VAL A 46 14.88 9.48 -8.35
CA VAL A 46 14.57 8.48 -7.32
C VAL A 46 13.09 8.12 -7.37
N PRO A 47 12.72 6.83 -7.42
CA PRO A 47 11.33 6.43 -7.32
C PRO A 47 10.72 6.84 -5.97
N GLN A 48 9.62 7.61 -6.02
CA GLN A 48 8.85 7.99 -4.83
C GLN A 48 7.67 7.06 -4.58
N ILE A 49 7.22 6.35 -5.62
CA ILE A 49 6.04 5.49 -5.55
C ILE A 49 6.45 4.10 -6.01
N LEU A 50 6.14 3.12 -5.16
CA LEU A 50 6.25 1.70 -5.48
C LEU A 50 4.86 1.13 -5.69
N ILE A 51 4.66 0.47 -6.85
CA ILE A 51 3.48 -0.34 -7.13
C ILE A 51 3.94 -1.78 -7.26
N TYR A 52 3.34 -2.69 -6.49
CA TYR A 52 3.59 -4.12 -6.58
C TYR A 52 2.30 -4.90 -6.36
N HIS A 53 2.28 -6.18 -6.73
CA HIS A 53 1.10 -7.02 -6.70
C HIS A 53 1.33 -8.27 -5.86
N THR A 54 0.66 -8.37 -4.74
CA THR A 54 0.72 -9.56 -3.87
C THR A 54 -0.01 -10.75 -4.48
N HIS A 55 -1.01 -10.49 -5.34
CA HIS A 55 -1.81 -11.47 -6.05
C HIS A 55 -1.82 -11.14 -7.55
N SER A 56 -0.70 -11.39 -8.21
CA SER A 56 -0.46 -10.99 -9.60
C SER A 56 -1.30 -11.76 -10.64
N GLN A 57 -1.86 -12.92 -10.25
CA GLN A 57 -2.63 -13.78 -11.13
C GLN A 57 -4.13 -13.44 -11.16
N GLU A 58 -4.57 -12.43 -10.44
CA GLU A 58 -5.97 -12.02 -10.44
C GLU A 58 -6.33 -11.28 -11.72
N SER A 59 -7.46 -11.66 -12.31
CA SER A 59 -8.06 -11.02 -13.48
C SER A 59 -9.50 -10.63 -13.19
N TYR A 60 -10.04 -9.72 -13.98
CA TYR A 60 -11.43 -9.30 -13.84
C TYR A 60 -12.37 -10.29 -14.52
N LYS A 61 -13.58 -10.46 -13.93
CA LYS A 61 -14.61 -11.31 -14.50
C LYS A 61 -14.98 -10.81 -15.91
N ASN A 62 -15.01 -11.72 -16.86
CA ASN A 62 -15.31 -11.44 -18.28
C ASN A 62 -14.27 -10.58 -19.01
N SER A 63 -13.07 -10.45 -18.47
CA SER A 63 -11.96 -9.76 -19.13
C SER A 63 -11.11 -10.73 -19.95
N GLY A 64 -10.33 -10.17 -20.87
CA GLY A 64 -9.30 -10.92 -21.60
C GLY A 64 -8.13 -11.33 -20.70
N SER A 65 -7.29 -12.23 -21.19
CA SER A 65 -6.09 -12.71 -20.44
C SER A 65 -5.14 -11.60 -20.00
N ASP A 66 -5.17 -10.47 -20.71
CA ASP A 66 -4.25 -9.34 -20.49
C ASP A 66 -4.79 -8.29 -19.52
N GLU A 67 -6.07 -8.40 -19.13
CA GLU A 67 -6.74 -7.49 -18.22
C GLU A 67 -6.64 -7.97 -16.76
N THR A 68 -5.42 -7.92 -16.25
CA THR A 68 -5.08 -8.37 -14.89
C THR A 68 -4.89 -7.18 -13.94
N VAL A 69 -4.81 -7.45 -12.64
CA VAL A 69 -4.45 -6.45 -11.62
C VAL A 69 -3.08 -5.80 -11.92
N THR A 70 -2.15 -6.56 -12.53
CA THR A 70 -0.85 -6.04 -12.95
C THR A 70 -0.98 -5.03 -14.11
N ALA A 71 -1.90 -5.25 -15.03
CA ALA A 71 -2.18 -4.29 -16.10
C ALA A 71 -2.76 -2.97 -15.55
N VAL A 72 -3.66 -3.06 -14.57
CA VAL A 72 -4.20 -1.88 -13.86
C VAL A 72 -3.09 -1.12 -13.12
N GLY A 73 -2.19 -1.83 -12.43
CA GLY A 73 -1.02 -1.22 -11.81
C GLY A 73 -0.11 -0.51 -12.80
N GLY A 74 0.08 -1.10 -14.00
CA GLY A 74 0.82 -0.49 -15.09
C GLY A 74 0.16 0.80 -15.61
N TYR A 75 -1.15 0.79 -15.75
CA TYR A 75 -1.90 1.99 -16.14
C TYR A 75 -1.81 3.10 -15.09
N LEU A 76 -1.94 2.74 -13.80
CA LEU A 76 -1.75 3.69 -12.69
C LEU A 76 -0.33 4.28 -12.70
N ALA A 77 0.70 3.44 -12.88
CA ALA A 77 2.08 3.90 -12.98
C ALA A 77 2.26 4.93 -14.10
N LYS A 78 1.66 4.66 -15.27
CA LYS A 78 1.67 5.59 -16.40
C LYS A 78 1.04 6.93 -16.04
N LEU A 79 -0.16 6.94 -15.47
CA LEU A 79 -0.86 8.18 -15.08
C LEU A 79 -0.07 8.99 -14.05
N LEU A 80 0.55 8.33 -13.08
CA LEU A 80 1.37 9.00 -12.07
C LEU A 80 2.65 9.59 -12.69
N THR A 81 3.28 8.88 -13.61
CA THR A 81 4.46 9.36 -14.33
C THR A 81 4.12 10.57 -15.20
N GLU A 82 2.98 10.57 -15.90
CA GLU A 82 2.49 11.73 -16.66
C GLU A 82 2.25 12.96 -15.77
N LYS A 83 1.95 12.73 -14.50
CA LYS A 83 1.83 13.80 -13.48
C LYS A 83 3.17 14.22 -12.86
N GLY A 84 4.27 13.65 -13.33
CA GLY A 84 5.64 14.01 -12.90
C GLY A 84 6.13 13.28 -11.66
N TRP A 85 5.49 12.16 -11.26
CA TRP A 85 5.99 11.29 -10.21
C TRP A 85 6.95 10.25 -10.78
N SER A 86 8.02 9.94 -10.06
CA SER A 86 8.86 8.79 -10.38
C SER A 86 8.27 7.53 -9.74
N VAL A 87 7.92 6.54 -10.57
CA VAL A 87 7.20 5.33 -10.14
C VAL A 87 8.03 4.11 -10.50
N TYR A 88 8.23 3.24 -9.52
CA TYR A 88 8.72 1.88 -9.76
C TYR A 88 7.54 0.92 -9.72
N HIS A 89 7.19 0.33 -10.87
CA HIS A 89 6.17 -0.69 -10.97
C HIS A 89 6.84 -2.07 -11.01
N ASP A 90 6.76 -2.77 -9.90
CA ASP A 90 7.25 -4.14 -9.78
C ASP A 90 6.21 -5.12 -10.34
N LYS A 91 6.61 -5.85 -11.38
CA LYS A 91 5.78 -6.88 -12.03
C LYS A 91 6.16 -8.28 -11.57
N GLY A 92 6.86 -8.40 -10.46
CA GLY A 92 7.22 -9.67 -9.86
C GLY A 92 6.00 -10.53 -9.53
N VAL A 93 6.13 -11.84 -9.69
CA VAL A 93 5.10 -12.82 -9.37
C VAL A 93 5.40 -13.41 -8.01
N TYR A 94 4.67 -12.98 -6.99
CA TYR A 94 4.92 -13.35 -5.60
C TYR A 94 3.97 -14.45 -5.08
N ASP A 95 2.87 -14.67 -5.76
CA ASP A 95 1.82 -15.62 -5.40
C ASP A 95 1.94 -16.99 -6.08
N LEU A 96 3.00 -17.21 -6.88
CA LEU A 96 3.32 -18.51 -7.48
C LEU A 96 4.60 -19.07 -6.90
N GLN A 97 4.54 -20.29 -6.35
CA GLN A 97 5.68 -21.07 -5.91
C GLN A 97 5.73 -22.37 -6.69
N LYS A 98 6.81 -22.58 -7.46
CA LYS A 98 6.98 -23.80 -8.31
C LYS A 98 5.77 -24.07 -9.21
N GLY A 99 5.18 -23.00 -9.77
CA GLY A 99 4.00 -23.08 -10.64
C GLY A 99 2.67 -23.37 -9.93
N LYS A 100 2.63 -23.38 -8.60
CA LYS A 100 1.42 -23.51 -7.80
C LYS A 100 1.12 -22.20 -7.06
N MET A 101 -0.16 -21.85 -6.98
CA MET A 101 -0.59 -20.67 -6.24
C MET A 101 -0.36 -20.87 -4.74
N ASP A 102 0.46 -20.03 -4.13
CA ASP A 102 0.72 -20.02 -2.68
C ASP A 102 0.66 -18.57 -2.17
N ARG A 103 -0.47 -18.20 -1.63
CA ARG A 103 -0.72 -16.87 -1.08
C ARG A 103 -0.29 -16.71 0.39
N SER A 104 0.14 -17.79 1.03
CA SER A 104 0.51 -17.77 2.46
C SER A 104 1.86 -17.12 2.73
N LYS A 105 2.69 -16.98 1.70
CA LYS A 105 4.08 -16.50 1.81
C LYS A 105 4.36 -15.22 1.03
N VAL A 106 3.33 -14.43 0.77
CA VAL A 106 3.50 -13.13 0.11
C VAL A 106 4.23 -12.18 1.08
N GLN A 107 5.51 -12.34 1.20
CA GLN A 107 6.38 -11.32 1.77
C GLN A 107 7.17 -10.69 0.63
N PRO A 108 6.87 -9.47 0.22
CA PRO A 108 7.76 -8.73 -0.65
C PRO A 108 9.12 -8.64 0.04
N ALA A 109 10.18 -9.00 -0.69
CA ALA A 109 11.56 -8.94 -0.20
C ALA A 109 12.05 -7.48 -0.06
N PHE A 110 11.18 -6.57 0.31
CA PHE A 110 11.52 -5.20 0.61
C PHE A 110 11.99 -5.12 2.06
N ARG A 111 13.27 -5.42 2.28
CA ARG A 111 13.96 -4.92 3.45
C ARG A 111 14.25 -3.45 3.18
N CYS A 112 13.59 -2.57 3.91
CA CYS A 112 14.07 -1.22 4.09
C CYS A 112 15.46 -1.33 4.75
N GLY A 113 16.50 -0.97 4.00
CA GLY A 113 17.84 -0.74 4.54
C GLY A 113 17.91 0.63 5.19
#